data_e0b82273f36b60cc71a93dcf8b198622
#
_entry.id   e0b82273f36b60cc71a93dcf8b198622
#
_cell.length_a   1.000
_cell.length_b   1.000
_cell.length_c   1.000
_cell.angle_alpha   90.00
_cell.angle_beta   90.00
_cell.angle_gamma   90.00
#
_symmetry.space_group_name_H-M   'P 1'
#
loop_
_entity.id
_entity.type
_entity.pdbx_description
1 polymer ?
#
loop_
_entity_poly.entity_id
_entity_poly.type
_entity_poly.pdbx_seq_one_letter_code
_entity_poly.pdbx_strand_id
1 'polypeptide(L)'
;MKTILFFDRCDLTDLYVSIGIHLIDKMNVIHVAFSNEEKQKLQAAGITDYIDYQKLLNRNIDTIPLNESIIQEIDHTIISASDGRFNLNSSMQSDRGYSILSYNEALLLAQSHYLAWKEIFSKQKVDIMYHEICSQFMVHIAALLCKSQGGIYRDTIQCASDKEGYRYLNIDGENFRCPEIENKYYYYKNNPDMIEKKRCQSFLEKYRKDYSVFWGSEIKLNVPVLRIFIQAIKSWLKKLVKIKDYDRIKDNISYWLL
;
A
#
# COMPACT_ATOMS: atom_id res chain seq x y z
N MET A 1 -17.18 18.56 -6.09
CA MET A 1 -17.23 17.08 -5.95
C MET A 1 -16.00 16.64 -5.20
N LYS A 2 -16.12 15.70 -4.25
CA LYS A 2 -14.95 15.15 -3.54
C LYS A 2 -14.14 14.24 -4.45
N THR A 3 -12.84 14.16 -4.22
CA THR A 3 -11.93 13.31 -4.98
C THR A 3 -11.48 12.12 -4.15
N ILE A 4 -11.59 10.92 -4.71
CA ILE A 4 -11.03 9.68 -4.18
C ILE A 4 -9.91 9.20 -5.08
N LEU A 5 -8.77 8.86 -4.49
CA LEU A 5 -7.62 8.30 -5.18
C LEU A 5 -7.40 6.87 -4.70
N PHE A 6 -7.37 5.94 -5.64
CA PHE A 6 -6.93 4.57 -5.44
C PHE A 6 -5.49 4.43 -5.90
N PHE A 7 -4.60 4.06 -4.99
CA PHE A 7 -3.29 3.59 -5.37
C PHE A 7 -3.40 2.08 -5.59
N ASP A 8 -3.51 1.70 -6.85
CA ASP A 8 -3.80 0.33 -7.24
C ASP A 8 -2.64 -0.60 -6.90
N ARG A 9 -2.98 -1.83 -6.53
CA ARG A 9 -2.00 -2.86 -6.22
C ARG A 9 -2.54 -4.25 -6.52
N CYS A 10 -1.90 -4.96 -7.44
CA CYS A 10 -2.08 -6.38 -7.73
C CYS A 10 -3.55 -6.85 -7.58
N ASP A 11 -3.81 -7.70 -6.58
CA ASP A 11 -5.13 -8.29 -6.34
C ASP A 11 -6.20 -7.29 -5.89
N LEU A 12 -5.80 -6.18 -5.26
CA LEU A 12 -6.73 -5.15 -4.80
C LEU A 12 -7.22 -4.24 -5.93
N THR A 13 -6.54 -4.21 -7.07
CA THR A 13 -6.94 -3.40 -8.22
C THR A 13 -8.37 -3.70 -8.66
N ASP A 14 -8.75 -4.98 -8.75
CA ASP A 14 -10.11 -5.38 -9.13
C ASP A 14 -11.16 -4.87 -8.14
N LEU A 15 -10.84 -4.89 -6.84
CA LEU A 15 -11.68 -4.34 -5.79
C LEU A 15 -11.82 -2.81 -5.94
N TYR A 16 -10.69 -2.10 -6.13
CA TYR A 16 -10.69 -0.65 -6.28
C TYR A 16 -11.40 -0.18 -7.53
N VAL A 17 -11.24 -0.89 -8.64
CA VAL A 17 -12.02 -0.69 -9.87
C VAL A 17 -13.51 -0.83 -9.61
N SER A 18 -13.93 -1.91 -8.94
CA SER A 18 -15.34 -2.12 -8.61
C SER A 18 -15.91 -1.01 -7.73
N ILE A 19 -15.16 -0.58 -6.71
CA ILE A 19 -15.57 0.54 -5.84
C ILE A 19 -15.62 1.84 -6.67
N GLY A 20 -14.61 2.12 -7.50
CA GLY A 20 -14.51 3.31 -8.33
C GLY A 20 -15.69 3.47 -9.28
N ILE A 21 -16.09 2.40 -9.97
CA ILE A 21 -17.25 2.38 -10.86
C ILE A 21 -18.55 2.77 -10.12
N HIS A 22 -18.72 2.31 -8.87
CA HIS A 22 -19.90 2.66 -8.07
C HIS A 22 -19.87 4.10 -7.50
N LEU A 23 -18.72 4.74 -7.52
CA LEU A 23 -18.52 6.09 -7.00
C LEU A 23 -18.47 7.17 -8.09
N ILE A 24 -18.30 6.82 -9.36
CA ILE A 24 -18.02 7.77 -10.45
C ILE A 24 -19.07 8.88 -10.60
N ASP A 25 -20.32 8.60 -10.30
CA ASP A 25 -21.41 9.59 -10.33
C ASP A 25 -21.42 10.52 -9.10
N LYS A 26 -20.66 10.20 -8.07
CA LYS A 26 -20.67 10.89 -6.76
C LYS A 26 -19.35 11.56 -6.42
N MET A 27 -18.26 11.05 -6.97
CA MET A 27 -16.90 11.47 -6.66
C MET A 27 -16.05 11.53 -7.93
N ASN A 28 -15.03 12.37 -7.91
CA ASN A 28 -13.96 12.28 -8.89
C ASN A 28 -13.06 11.10 -8.50
N VAL A 29 -13.01 10.08 -9.35
CA VAL A 29 -12.25 8.84 -9.10
C VAL A 29 -10.95 8.88 -9.87
N ILE A 30 -9.84 8.64 -9.19
CA ILE A 30 -8.49 8.63 -9.74
C ILE A 30 -7.85 7.30 -9.42
N HIS A 31 -7.28 6.67 -10.45
CA HIS A 31 -6.46 5.50 -10.31
C HIS A 31 -4.99 5.84 -10.52
N VAL A 32 -4.13 5.31 -9.66
CA VAL A 32 -2.67 5.42 -9.75
C VAL A 32 -2.11 4.01 -9.82
N ALA A 33 -1.56 3.64 -10.96
CA ALA A 33 -1.00 2.31 -11.20
C ALA A 33 0.53 2.33 -11.13
N PHE A 34 1.10 1.34 -10.48
CA PHE A 34 2.54 1.17 -10.38
C PHE A 34 3.08 0.13 -11.37
N SER A 35 2.50 -1.07 -11.38
CA SER A 35 2.94 -2.19 -12.20
C SER A 35 2.19 -2.31 -13.53
N ASN A 36 2.74 -3.09 -14.46
CA ASN A 36 2.06 -3.40 -15.71
C ASN A 36 0.79 -4.25 -15.50
N GLU A 37 0.76 -5.07 -14.46
CA GLU A 37 -0.42 -5.88 -14.14
C GLU A 37 -1.61 -4.98 -13.78
N GLU A 38 -1.41 -4.00 -12.92
CA GLU A 38 -2.44 -3.03 -12.53
C GLU A 38 -2.94 -2.24 -13.73
N LYS A 39 -2.02 -1.77 -14.60
CA LYS A 39 -2.38 -1.07 -15.85
C LYS A 39 -3.24 -1.94 -16.76
N GLN A 40 -2.92 -3.22 -16.90
CA GLN A 40 -3.71 -4.17 -17.69
C GLN A 40 -5.11 -4.38 -17.10
N LYS A 41 -5.23 -4.52 -15.78
CA LYS A 41 -6.52 -4.64 -15.09
C LYS A 41 -7.38 -3.39 -15.27
N LEU A 42 -6.81 -2.19 -15.11
CA LEU A 42 -7.51 -0.93 -15.35
C LEU A 42 -8.00 -0.83 -16.79
N GLN A 43 -7.13 -1.13 -17.77
CA GLN A 43 -7.48 -1.11 -19.19
C GLN A 43 -8.57 -2.14 -19.53
N ALA A 44 -8.50 -3.34 -18.97
CA ALA A 44 -9.53 -4.37 -19.15
C ALA A 44 -10.89 -3.94 -18.59
N ALA A 45 -10.90 -3.09 -17.56
CA ALA A 45 -12.10 -2.49 -16.98
C ALA A 45 -12.57 -1.22 -17.75
N GLY A 46 -11.89 -0.83 -18.84
CA GLY A 46 -12.21 0.35 -19.62
C GLY A 46 -11.69 1.67 -19.04
N ILE A 47 -10.86 1.60 -17.97
CA ILE A 47 -10.24 2.77 -17.35
C ILE A 47 -8.92 3.06 -18.07
N THR A 48 -8.94 4.06 -18.96
CA THR A 48 -7.77 4.47 -19.76
C THR A 48 -7.08 5.72 -19.22
N ASP A 49 -7.78 6.49 -18.40
CA ASP A 49 -7.25 7.69 -17.73
C ASP A 49 -6.82 7.31 -16.31
N TYR A 50 -5.57 6.91 -16.17
CA TYR A 50 -4.92 6.62 -14.92
C TYR A 50 -3.52 7.23 -14.86
N ILE A 51 -3.01 7.43 -13.66
CA ILE A 51 -1.66 7.95 -13.44
C ILE A 51 -0.67 6.78 -13.42
N ASP A 52 0.30 6.79 -14.33
CA ASP A 52 1.42 5.86 -14.35
C ASP A 52 2.48 6.30 -13.34
N TYR A 53 2.40 5.75 -12.12
CA TYR A 53 3.32 6.09 -11.04
C TYR A 53 4.75 5.68 -11.34
N GLN A 54 4.95 4.50 -11.93
CA GLN A 54 6.29 4.02 -12.28
C GLN A 54 6.99 4.96 -13.27
N LYS A 55 6.24 5.48 -14.25
CA LYS A 55 6.78 6.46 -15.22
C LYS A 55 7.22 7.76 -14.52
N LEU A 56 6.42 8.26 -13.56
CA LEU A 56 6.79 9.43 -12.77
C LEU A 56 8.03 9.17 -11.93
N LEU A 57 8.07 8.03 -11.24
CA LEU A 57 9.19 7.63 -10.38
C LEU A 57 10.48 7.53 -11.19
N ASN A 58 10.46 6.78 -12.29
CA ASN A 58 11.63 6.61 -13.17
C ASN A 58 12.14 7.95 -13.72
N ARG A 59 11.24 8.81 -14.19
CA ARG A 59 11.62 10.14 -14.64
C ARG A 59 12.34 10.91 -13.53
N ASN A 60 11.82 10.92 -12.30
CA ASN A 60 12.44 11.65 -11.19
C ASN A 60 13.82 11.09 -10.83
N ILE A 61 13.97 9.75 -10.83
CA ILE A 61 15.25 9.10 -10.62
C ILE A 61 16.26 9.48 -11.70
N ASP A 62 15.84 9.49 -12.96
CA ASP A 62 16.73 9.69 -14.12
C ASP A 62 17.13 11.17 -14.30
N THR A 63 16.29 12.13 -13.88
CA THR A 63 16.47 13.53 -14.22
C THR A 63 16.78 14.46 -13.05
N ILE A 64 16.50 14.03 -11.83
CA ILE A 64 16.63 14.88 -10.64
C ILE A 64 17.72 14.32 -9.72
N PRO A 65 18.90 14.94 -9.64
CA PRO A 65 19.97 14.48 -8.74
C PRO A 65 19.53 14.63 -7.29
N LEU A 66 20.19 13.88 -6.41
CA LEU A 66 19.99 14.01 -4.96
C LEU A 66 20.21 15.45 -4.52
N ASN A 67 19.22 16.02 -3.85
CA ASN A 67 19.19 17.42 -3.42
C ASN A 67 18.89 17.52 -1.92
N GLU A 68 19.83 18.08 -1.18
CA GLU A 68 19.75 18.21 0.27
C GLU A 68 18.53 19.03 0.72
N SER A 69 18.19 20.10 0.01
CA SER A 69 17.03 20.92 0.34
C SER A 69 15.71 20.14 0.21
N ILE A 70 15.60 19.26 -0.80
CA ILE A 70 14.42 18.39 -0.94
C ILE A 70 14.41 17.36 0.18
N ILE A 71 15.55 16.79 0.55
CA ILE A 71 15.65 15.83 1.66
C ILE A 71 15.20 16.45 2.97
N GLN A 72 15.61 17.69 3.25
CA GLN A 72 15.14 18.43 4.43
C GLN A 72 13.63 18.71 4.38
N GLU A 73 13.08 19.04 3.20
CA GLU A 73 11.65 19.22 3.00
C GLU A 73 10.86 17.92 3.29
N ILE A 74 11.39 16.77 2.82
CA ILE A 74 10.79 15.47 3.09
C ILE A 74 10.76 15.18 4.59
N ASP A 75 11.90 15.33 5.26
CA ASP A 75 12.02 15.07 6.69
C ASP A 75 11.05 15.95 7.49
N HIS A 76 11.01 17.25 7.19
CA HIS A 76 10.06 18.18 7.80
C HIS A 76 8.60 17.78 7.54
N THR A 77 8.28 17.35 6.31
CA THR A 77 6.93 16.89 5.96
C THR A 77 6.53 15.65 6.75
N ILE A 78 7.45 14.69 6.88
CA ILE A 78 7.19 13.44 7.65
C ILE A 78 6.99 13.78 9.12
N ILE A 79 7.88 14.57 9.73
CA ILE A 79 7.80 14.95 11.14
C ILE A 79 6.47 15.68 11.41
N SER A 80 6.15 16.69 10.61
CA SER A 80 4.95 17.51 10.79
C SER A 80 3.66 16.72 10.61
N ALA A 81 3.55 15.92 9.52
CA ALA A 81 2.31 15.18 9.22
C ALA A 81 2.10 13.96 10.12
N SER A 82 3.16 13.45 10.76
CA SER A 82 3.11 12.33 11.71
C SER A 82 3.05 12.75 13.18
N ASP A 83 2.89 14.03 13.47
CA ASP A 83 2.92 14.57 14.83
C ASP A 83 4.23 14.20 15.59
N GLY A 84 5.37 14.21 14.88
CA GLY A 84 6.69 13.89 15.41
C GLY A 84 6.98 12.41 15.64
N ARG A 85 6.07 11.51 15.25
CA ARG A 85 6.24 10.04 15.44
C ARG A 85 7.27 9.43 14.52
N PHE A 86 7.46 10.00 13.34
CA PHE A 86 8.39 9.53 12.33
C PHE A 86 9.29 10.66 11.84
N ASN A 87 10.46 10.29 11.34
CA ASN A 87 11.36 11.09 10.54
C ASN A 87 11.74 10.32 9.27
N LEU A 88 12.50 10.94 8.37
CA LEU A 88 12.89 10.31 7.12
C LEU A 88 13.62 8.98 7.34
N ASN A 89 14.59 8.95 8.24
CA ASN A 89 15.37 7.73 8.51
C ASN A 89 14.48 6.59 9.05
N SER A 90 13.62 6.86 10.03
CA SER A 90 12.74 5.84 10.59
C SER A 90 11.74 5.33 9.55
N SER A 91 11.25 6.21 8.67
CA SER A 91 10.35 5.84 7.59
C SER A 91 11.03 4.97 6.53
N MET A 92 12.27 5.28 6.15
CA MET A 92 13.05 4.44 5.23
C MET A 92 13.41 3.08 5.86
N GLN A 93 13.81 3.06 7.14
CA GLN A 93 14.17 1.83 7.84
C GLN A 93 12.99 0.89 8.08
N SER A 94 11.77 1.41 8.14
CA SER A 94 10.57 0.58 8.25
C SER A 94 10.25 -0.18 6.95
N ASP A 95 10.81 0.25 5.83
CA ASP A 95 10.63 -0.39 4.52
C ASP A 95 11.78 -1.37 4.24
N ARG A 96 11.44 -2.66 4.18
CA ARG A 96 12.40 -3.73 3.89
C ARG A 96 13.11 -3.57 2.54
N GLY A 97 12.50 -2.89 1.56
CA GLY A 97 13.10 -2.61 0.25
C GLY A 97 14.32 -1.68 0.35
N TYR A 98 14.33 -0.79 1.33
CA TYR A 98 15.43 0.13 1.55
C TYR A 98 16.66 -0.51 2.20
N SER A 99 16.50 -1.64 2.89
CA SER A 99 17.60 -2.33 3.61
C SER A 99 18.72 -2.86 2.71
N ILE A 100 18.47 -2.97 1.40
CA ILE A 100 19.44 -3.47 0.41
C ILE A 100 20.15 -2.35 -0.35
N LEU A 101 19.74 -1.10 -0.14
CA LEU A 101 20.30 0.08 -0.80
C LEU A 101 21.44 0.70 0.03
N SER A 102 22.38 1.35 -0.64
CA SER A 102 23.26 2.27 0.05
C SER A 102 22.46 3.48 0.54
N TYR A 103 23.00 4.23 1.52
CA TYR A 103 22.27 5.37 2.08
C TYR A 103 21.91 6.43 1.03
N ASN A 104 22.83 6.74 0.11
CA ASN A 104 22.60 7.71 -0.94
C ASN A 104 21.54 7.22 -1.96
N GLU A 105 21.55 5.94 -2.30
CA GLU A 105 20.50 5.33 -3.15
C GLU A 105 19.15 5.38 -2.46
N ALA A 106 19.11 5.09 -1.17
CA ALA A 106 17.89 5.18 -0.35
C ALA A 106 17.34 6.61 -0.32
N LEU A 107 18.18 7.62 -0.11
CA LEU A 107 17.77 9.02 -0.15
C LEU A 107 17.28 9.45 -1.53
N LEU A 108 17.96 9.04 -2.61
CA LEU A 108 17.54 9.36 -3.98
C LEU A 108 16.18 8.74 -4.30
N LEU A 109 15.97 7.50 -3.88
CA LEU A 109 14.69 6.81 -4.06
C LEU A 109 13.57 7.48 -3.23
N ALA A 110 13.86 7.84 -1.97
CA ALA A 110 12.91 8.56 -1.11
C ALA A 110 12.53 9.93 -1.72
N GLN A 111 13.51 10.69 -2.20
CA GLN A 111 13.30 11.95 -2.92
C GLN A 111 12.39 11.74 -4.14
N SER A 112 12.65 10.69 -4.93
CA SER A 112 11.93 10.42 -6.16
C SER A 112 10.47 10.03 -5.90
N HIS A 113 10.20 9.24 -4.86
CA HIS A 113 8.85 8.95 -4.39
C HIS A 113 8.11 10.20 -3.90
N TYR A 114 8.79 11.03 -3.11
CA TYR A 114 8.21 12.28 -2.62
C TYR A 114 7.79 13.20 -3.77
N LEU A 115 8.68 13.41 -4.74
CA LEU A 115 8.43 14.28 -5.89
C LEU A 115 7.30 13.73 -6.77
N ALA A 116 7.23 12.42 -6.97
CA ALA A 116 6.14 11.79 -7.72
C ALA A 116 4.78 12.05 -7.06
N TRP A 117 4.68 11.83 -5.76
CA TRP A 117 3.46 12.10 -5.01
C TRP A 117 3.13 13.59 -4.93
N LYS A 118 4.14 14.44 -4.70
CA LYS A 118 3.96 15.90 -4.68
C LYS A 118 3.38 16.39 -6.01
N GLU A 119 3.85 15.86 -7.15
CA GLU A 119 3.28 16.17 -8.46
C GLU A 119 1.83 15.71 -8.59
N ILE A 120 1.50 14.51 -8.14
CA ILE A 120 0.12 13.99 -8.18
C ILE A 120 -0.80 14.88 -7.35
N PHE A 121 -0.43 15.15 -6.11
CA PHE A 121 -1.25 15.96 -5.20
C PHE A 121 -1.29 17.46 -5.56
N SER A 122 -0.33 17.97 -6.33
CA SER A 122 -0.34 19.36 -6.81
C SER A 122 -1.37 19.62 -7.91
N LYS A 123 -1.72 18.59 -8.68
CA LYS A 123 -2.66 18.70 -9.80
C LYS A 123 -4.12 18.74 -9.37
N GLN A 124 -4.40 18.15 -8.18
CA GLN A 124 -5.75 18.07 -7.66
C GLN A 124 -5.76 17.77 -6.17
N LYS A 125 -6.74 18.34 -5.48
CA LYS A 125 -6.99 18.02 -4.08
C LYS A 125 -7.55 16.61 -3.98
N VAL A 126 -6.94 15.77 -3.16
CA VAL A 126 -7.41 14.43 -2.84
C VAL A 126 -8.07 14.46 -1.45
N ASP A 127 -9.36 14.15 -1.39
CA ASP A 127 -10.09 14.10 -0.12
C ASP A 127 -9.95 12.75 0.58
N ILE A 128 -9.86 11.67 -0.19
CA ILE A 128 -9.70 10.30 0.34
C ILE A 128 -8.68 9.57 -0.53
N MET A 129 -7.72 8.93 0.11
CA MET A 129 -6.78 8.02 -0.54
C MET A 129 -6.95 6.61 0.01
N TYR A 130 -7.03 5.64 -0.88
CA TYR A 130 -7.09 4.20 -0.57
C TYR A 130 -5.87 3.46 -1.06
N HIS A 131 -5.34 2.59 -0.19
CA HIS A 131 -4.32 1.59 -0.54
C HIS A 131 -4.36 0.44 0.49
N GLU A 132 -3.30 -0.38 0.55
CA GLU A 132 -3.00 -1.32 1.63
C GLU A 132 -2.35 -0.62 2.84
N ILE A 133 -1.99 -1.44 3.83
CA ILE A 133 -1.23 -1.02 5.02
C ILE A 133 0.05 -0.27 4.62
N CYS A 134 0.36 0.81 5.31
CA CYS A 134 1.58 1.59 5.14
C CYS A 134 2.83 0.81 5.53
N SER A 135 3.19 -0.22 4.77
CA SER A 135 4.37 -1.07 4.99
C SER A 135 5.57 -0.68 4.12
N GLN A 136 5.39 0.27 3.22
CA GLN A 136 6.40 0.74 2.28
C GLN A 136 6.52 2.26 2.34
N PHE A 137 7.75 2.77 2.15
CA PHE A 137 8.02 4.21 2.18
C PHE A 137 7.15 5.00 1.19
N MET A 138 6.99 4.48 -0.03
CA MET A 138 6.18 5.16 -1.06
C MET A 138 4.71 5.34 -0.64
N VAL A 139 4.15 4.39 0.11
CA VAL A 139 2.78 4.47 0.63
C VAL A 139 2.71 5.40 1.82
N HIS A 140 3.69 5.29 2.72
CA HIS A 140 3.77 6.14 3.91
C HIS A 140 3.86 7.61 3.54
N ILE A 141 4.76 7.99 2.62
CA ILE A 141 4.88 9.39 2.19
C ILE A 141 3.63 9.89 1.46
N ALA A 142 2.94 9.03 0.69
CA ALA A 142 1.67 9.36 0.07
C ALA A 142 0.58 9.64 1.10
N ALA A 143 0.46 8.78 2.12
CA ALA A 143 -0.49 8.94 3.22
C ALA A 143 -0.26 10.25 3.99
N LEU A 144 1.01 10.57 4.29
CA LEU A 144 1.38 11.81 4.98
C LEU A 144 1.10 13.06 4.14
N LEU A 145 1.39 13.02 2.83
CA LEU A 145 1.06 14.12 1.92
C LEU A 145 -0.45 14.30 1.75
N CYS A 146 -1.21 13.22 1.65
CA CYS A 146 -2.66 13.28 1.65
C CYS A 146 -3.19 13.97 2.91
N LYS A 147 -2.70 13.54 4.08
CA LYS A 147 -3.07 14.12 5.38
C LYS A 147 -2.68 15.61 5.49
N SER A 148 -1.50 15.99 5.04
CA SER A 148 -1.03 17.39 5.09
C SER A 148 -1.91 18.36 4.28
N GLN A 149 -2.64 17.84 3.28
CA GLN A 149 -3.61 18.60 2.49
C GLN A 149 -5.04 18.52 3.05
N GLY A 150 -5.23 17.91 4.22
CA GLY A 150 -6.53 17.72 4.87
C GLY A 150 -7.33 16.56 4.29
N GLY A 151 -6.71 15.67 3.52
CA GLY A 151 -7.30 14.42 3.06
C GLY A 151 -7.25 13.32 4.12
N ILE A 152 -7.93 12.22 3.84
CA ILE A 152 -8.02 11.04 4.70
C ILE A 152 -7.37 9.86 4.00
N TYR A 153 -6.40 9.22 4.63
CA TYR A 153 -5.87 7.95 4.16
C TYR A 153 -6.66 6.78 4.78
N ARG A 154 -6.96 5.80 3.96
CA ARG A 154 -7.66 4.57 4.36
C ARG A 154 -6.94 3.34 3.83
N ASP A 155 -6.74 2.38 4.70
CA ASP A 155 -6.22 1.07 4.36
C ASP A 155 -7.36 0.09 4.12
N THR A 156 -7.09 -0.85 3.24
CA THR A 156 -7.96 -2.01 3.02
C THR A 156 -7.27 -3.24 3.58
N ILE A 157 -7.81 -3.80 4.66
CA ILE A 157 -7.34 -5.05 5.25
C ILE A 157 -8.31 -6.17 4.96
N GLN A 158 -7.79 -7.25 4.43
CA GLN A 158 -8.51 -8.51 4.37
C GLN A 158 -8.60 -9.14 5.76
N CYS A 159 -9.82 -9.29 6.28
CA CYS A 159 -10.01 -9.74 7.67
C CYS A 159 -10.51 -11.17 7.82
N ALA A 160 -11.13 -11.74 6.82
CA ALA A 160 -11.58 -13.14 6.84
C ALA A 160 -11.85 -13.62 5.42
N SER A 161 -11.60 -14.91 5.17
CA SER A 161 -12.18 -15.61 4.05
C SER A 161 -13.09 -16.71 4.59
N ASP A 162 -14.30 -16.81 4.10
CA ASP A 162 -15.14 -17.97 4.25
C ASP A 162 -15.49 -18.52 2.85
N LYS A 163 -16.30 -19.53 2.79
CA LYS A 163 -16.76 -20.10 1.49
C LYS A 163 -17.56 -19.08 0.65
N GLU A 164 -17.92 -17.93 1.23
CA GLU A 164 -18.67 -16.86 0.59
C GLU A 164 -17.76 -15.75 0.03
N GLY A 165 -16.43 -15.84 0.26
CA GLY A 165 -15.44 -14.92 -0.26
C GLY A 165 -14.69 -14.11 0.81
N TYR A 166 -13.92 -13.16 0.32
CA TYR A 166 -13.09 -12.31 1.17
C TYR A 166 -13.89 -11.14 1.75
N ARG A 167 -13.59 -10.80 3.00
CA ARG A 167 -14.12 -9.60 3.65
C ARG A 167 -13.01 -8.61 3.88
N TYR A 168 -13.28 -7.37 3.53
CA TYR A 168 -12.34 -6.28 3.68
C TYR A 168 -12.85 -5.29 4.72
N LEU A 169 -11.94 -4.76 5.50
CA LEU A 169 -12.18 -3.67 6.44
C LEU A 169 -11.39 -2.45 6.00
N ASN A 170 -12.05 -1.30 6.08
CA ASN A 170 -11.36 -0.03 5.98
C ASN A 170 -10.82 0.35 7.35
N ILE A 171 -9.54 0.54 7.45
CA ILE A 171 -8.89 0.98 8.68
C ILE A 171 -8.19 2.32 8.49
N ASP A 172 -8.00 3.02 9.57
CA ASP A 172 -7.05 4.11 9.64
C ASP A 172 -5.66 3.49 9.73
N GLY A 173 -4.93 3.49 8.63
CA GLY A 173 -3.64 2.83 8.50
C GLY A 173 -2.55 3.37 9.41
N GLU A 174 -2.71 4.57 9.89
CA GLU A 174 -1.78 5.20 10.82
C GLU A 174 -1.93 4.67 12.25
N ASN A 175 -3.18 4.38 12.66
CA ASN A 175 -3.50 3.99 14.02
C ASN A 175 -4.05 2.56 14.13
N PHE A 176 -4.18 1.85 13.02
CA PHE A 176 -4.81 0.54 12.92
C PHE A 176 -6.21 0.48 13.56
N ARG A 177 -6.93 1.59 13.50
CA ARG A 177 -8.28 1.70 14.06
C ARG A 177 -9.32 1.54 12.96
N CYS A 178 -10.42 0.86 13.29
CA CYS A 178 -11.58 0.76 12.45
C CYS A 178 -12.78 1.41 13.17
N PRO A 179 -13.04 2.71 12.95
CA PRO A 179 -14.10 3.42 13.63
C PRO A 179 -15.47 2.76 13.49
N GLU A 180 -15.75 2.13 12.34
CA GLU A 180 -17.01 1.42 12.12
C GLU A 180 -17.16 0.22 13.04
N ILE A 181 -16.09 -0.56 13.27
CA ILE A 181 -16.09 -1.69 14.19
C ILE A 181 -16.19 -1.19 15.63
N GLU A 182 -15.42 -0.16 15.99
CA GLU A 182 -15.42 0.41 17.33
C GLU A 182 -16.82 0.93 17.68
N ASN A 183 -17.44 1.70 16.78
CA ASN A 183 -18.79 2.22 16.96
C ASN A 183 -19.82 1.09 17.10
N LYS A 184 -19.73 0.04 16.27
CA LYS A 184 -20.60 -1.14 16.39
C LYS A 184 -20.35 -1.89 17.70
N TYR A 185 -19.08 -2.03 18.11
CA TYR A 185 -18.76 -2.65 19.40
C TYR A 185 -19.42 -1.94 20.57
N TYR A 186 -19.29 -0.60 20.65
CA TYR A 186 -19.92 0.19 21.70
C TYR A 186 -21.44 0.16 21.60
N TYR A 187 -21.99 0.22 20.39
CA TYR A 187 -23.43 0.08 20.17
C TYR A 187 -23.95 -1.25 20.73
N TYR A 188 -23.38 -2.39 20.35
CA TYR A 188 -23.82 -3.69 20.82
C TYR A 188 -23.49 -3.96 22.29
N LYS A 189 -22.44 -3.36 22.81
CA LYS A 189 -22.14 -3.40 24.25
C LYS A 189 -23.27 -2.77 25.07
N ASN A 190 -23.81 -1.65 24.61
CA ASN A 190 -24.87 -0.91 25.30
C ASN A 190 -26.29 -1.36 24.91
N ASN A 191 -26.44 -1.99 23.75
CA ASN A 191 -27.71 -2.45 23.19
C ASN A 191 -27.58 -3.91 22.75
N PRO A 192 -27.54 -4.89 23.66
CA PRO A 192 -27.35 -6.29 23.33
C PRO A 192 -28.52 -6.82 22.51
N ASP A 193 -28.25 -7.27 21.30
CA ASP A 193 -29.20 -7.93 20.40
C ASP A 193 -28.98 -9.45 20.43
N MET A 194 -29.99 -10.18 20.87
CA MET A 194 -29.91 -11.65 20.98
C MET A 194 -29.80 -12.34 19.62
N ILE A 195 -30.34 -11.75 18.56
CA ILE A 195 -30.23 -12.30 17.21
C ILE A 195 -28.78 -12.17 16.71
N GLU A 196 -28.18 -10.99 16.88
CA GLU A 196 -26.79 -10.77 16.50
C GLU A 196 -25.82 -11.64 17.32
N LYS A 197 -26.06 -11.78 18.64
CA LYS A 197 -25.25 -12.67 19.49
C LYS A 197 -25.28 -14.12 18.98
N LYS A 198 -26.44 -14.65 18.65
CA LYS A 198 -26.56 -16.00 18.09
C LYS A 198 -25.84 -16.13 16.76
N ARG A 199 -25.97 -15.13 15.89
CA ARG A 199 -25.25 -15.09 14.60
C ARG A 199 -23.73 -15.06 14.79
N CYS A 200 -23.24 -14.24 15.72
CA CYS A 200 -21.81 -14.17 16.04
C CYS A 200 -21.30 -15.51 16.62
N GLN A 201 -22.07 -16.13 17.51
CA GLN A 201 -21.70 -17.44 18.08
C GLN A 201 -21.66 -18.54 17.00
N SER A 202 -22.68 -18.61 16.16
CA SER A 202 -22.72 -19.56 15.03
C SER A 202 -21.54 -19.34 14.07
N PHE A 203 -21.20 -18.08 13.77
CA PHE A 203 -20.03 -17.75 12.95
C PHE A 203 -18.73 -18.22 13.61
N LEU A 204 -18.53 -17.96 14.91
CA LEU A 204 -17.33 -18.37 15.64
C LEU A 204 -17.22 -19.90 15.74
N GLU A 205 -18.33 -20.60 15.94
CA GLU A 205 -18.35 -22.06 15.95
C GLU A 205 -18.00 -22.67 14.60
N LYS A 206 -18.58 -22.10 13.53
CA LYS A 206 -18.25 -22.50 12.15
C LYS A 206 -16.78 -22.24 11.84
N TYR A 207 -16.27 -21.06 12.21
CA TYR A 207 -14.88 -20.66 12.01
C TYR A 207 -13.90 -21.57 12.76
N ARG A 208 -14.24 -21.98 13.99
CA ARG A 208 -13.41 -22.91 14.80
C ARG A 208 -13.41 -24.34 14.28
N LYS A 209 -14.50 -24.76 13.64
CA LYS A 209 -14.62 -26.11 13.06
C LYS A 209 -13.98 -26.22 11.69
N ASP A 210 -14.14 -25.18 10.89
CA ASP A 210 -13.67 -25.12 9.49
C ASP A 210 -12.58 -24.02 9.42
N TYR A 211 -11.45 -24.32 10.02
CA TYR A 211 -10.31 -23.41 10.08
C TYR A 211 -9.79 -23.15 8.67
N SER A 212 -10.39 -22.19 7.99
CA SER A 212 -9.83 -21.67 6.74
C SER A 212 -8.64 -20.78 7.08
N VAL A 213 -7.52 -21.23 6.62
CA VAL A 213 -6.23 -20.61 6.88
C VAL A 213 -6.20 -19.21 6.30
N PHE A 214 -5.73 -18.25 7.08
CA PHE A 214 -5.51 -16.86 6.68
C PHE A 214 -4.70 -16.79 5.37
N TRP A 215 -5.04 -15.85 4.49
CA TRP A 215 -4.32 -15.56 3.25
C TRP A 215 -2.81 -15.55 3.47
N GLY A 216 -2.07 -16.29 2.67
CA GLY A 216 -0.63 -16.46 2.79
C GLY A 216 -0.18 -17.71 3.55
N SER A 217 -1.05 -18.41 4.27
CA SER A 217 -0.73 -19.69 4.88
C SER A 217 -1.11 -20.89 4.01
N GLU A 218 -1.77 -20.67 2.88
CA GLU A 218 -1.89 -21.64 1.78
C GLU A 218 -0.58 -21.85 1.01
N ILE A 219 0.52 -21.31 1.49
CA ILE A 219 1.84 -21.75 1.05
C ILE A 219 1.92 -23.22 1.44
N LYS A 220 1.44 -24.06 0.53
CA LYS A 220 1.74 -25.48 0.56
C LYS A 220 3.25 -25.57 0.65
N LEU A 221 3.75 -25.95 1.83
CA LEU A 221 5.16 -26.23 2.10
C LEU A 221 5.74 -27.37 1.21
N ASN A 222 5.08 -27.68 0.10
CA ASN A 222 5.54 -28.55 -0.97
C ASN A 222 6.46 -27.82 -1.96
N VAL A 223 7.06 -26.69 -1.57
CA VAL A 223 8.20 -26.18 -2.32
C VAL A 223 9.35 -27.14 -2.04
N PRO A 224 9.86 -27.87 -3.03
CA PRO A 224 10.97 -28.80 -2.81
C PRO A 224 12.09 -28.03 -2.10
N VAL A 225 12.62 -28.59 -1.02
CA VAL A 225 13.73 -27.98 -0.24
C VAL A 225 14.86 -27.51 -1.15
N LEU A 226 15.09 -28.25 -2.24
CA LEU A 226 16.02 -27.90 -3.31
C LEU A 226 15.70 -26.52 -3.94
N ARG A 227 14.44 -26.16 -4.13
CA ARG A 227 14.04 -24.87 -4.73
C ARG A 227 14.30 -23.71 -3.78
N ILE A 228 14.05 -23.91 -2.49
CA ILE A 228 14.40 -22.94 -1.43
C ILE A 228 15.92 -22.76 -1.37
N PHE A 229 16.66 -23.84 -1.44
CA PHE A 229 18.13 -23.83 -1.44
C PHE A 229 18.70 -23.10 -2.67
N ILE A 230 18.17 -23.38 -3.86
CA ILE A 230 18.55 -22.69 -5.10
C ILE A 230 18.23 -21.18 -5.03
N GLN A 231 17.07 -20.81 -4.49
CA GLN A 231 16.72 -19.39 -4.32
C GLN A 231 17.62 -18.70 -3.28
N ALA A 232 17.95 -19.38 -2.19
CA ALA A 232 18.89 -18.86 -1.17
C ALA A 232 20.29 -18.65 -1.78
N ILE A 233 20.80 -19.62 -2.56
CA ILE A 233 22.08 -19.49 -3.27
C ILE A 233 22.04 -18.36 -4.30
N LYS A 234 20.97 -18.25 -5.10
CA LYS A 234 20.82 -17.14 -6.05
C LYS A 234 20.77 -15.77 -5.35
N SER A 235 20.08 -15.68 -4.22
CA SER A 235 20.03 -14.46 -3.41
C SER A 235 21.41 -14.12 -2.83
N TRP A 236 22.13 -15.14 -2.35
CA TRP A 236 23.50 -14.97 -1.82
C TRP A 236 24.51 -14.57 -2.88
N LEU A 237 24.47 -15.22 -4.06
CA LEU A 237 25.31 -14.85 -5.22
C LEU A 237 24.99 -13.44 -5.72
N LYS A 238 23.74 -13.03 -5.73
CA LYS A 238 23.34 -11.63 -6.03
C LYS A 238 23.92 -10.62 -5.03
N LYS A 239 24.07 -10.98 -3.74
CA LYS A 239 24.73 -10.15 -2.74
C LYS A 239 26.23 -10.05 -2.90
N LEU A 240 26.90 -11.10 -3.43
CA LEU A 240 28.35 -11.12 -3.65
C LEU A 240 28.78 -10.33 -4.90
N VAL A 241 27.89 -10.22 -5.88
CA VAL A 241 28.15 -9.40 -7.07
C VAL A 241 27.81 -7.94 -6.71
N LYS A 242 28.81 -7.19 -6.27
CA LYS A 242 28.73 -5.73 -6.13
C LYS A 242 28.57 -5.10 -7.50
N ILE A 243 27.34 -5.01 -7.99
CA ILE A 243 27.05 -4.34 -9.25
C ILE A 243 26.79 -2.86 -8.92
N LYS A 244 27.63 -2.00 -9.43
CA LYS A 244 27.49 -0.55 -9.47
C LYS A 244 26.57 -0.15 -10.63
N ASP A 245 25.33 -0.65 -10.69
CA ASP A 245 24.47 -0.36 -11.82
C ASP A 245 23.12 0.19 -11.39
N TYR A 246 22.78 1.32 -11.94
CA TYR A 246 21.56 2.08 -11.74
C TYR A 246 20.31 1.30 -12.23
N ASP A 247 20.45 0.50 -13.28
CA ASP A 247 19.39 -0.39 -13.79
C ASP A 247 18.97 -1.42 -12.73
N ARG A 248 19.82 -1.71 -11.77
CA ARG A 248 19.54 -2.63 -10.66
C ARG A 248 18.57 -2.10 -9.64
N ILE A 249 18.49 -0.78 -9.43
CA ILE A 249 17.45 -0.18 -8.59
C ILE A 249 16.09 -0.40 -9.26
N LYS A 250 16.00 -0.22 -10.58
CA LYS A 250 14.79 -0.45 -11.37
C LYS A 250 14.35 -1.93 -11.32
N ASP A 251 15.27 -2.87 -11.48
CA ASP A 251 14.98 -4.31 -11.47
C ASP A 251 14.61 -4.82 -10.06
N ASN A 252 15.22 -4.27 -9.01
CA ASN A 252 14.90 -4.66 -7.65
C ASN A 252 13.56 -4.09 -7.18
N ILE A 253 13.18 -2.89 -7.59
CA ILE A 253 11.85 -2.35 -7.30
C ILE A 253 10.76 -3.22 -7.94
N SER A 254 10.94 -3.66 -9.18
CA SER A 254 10.00 -4.57 -9.84
C SER A 254 9.94 -5.96 -9.19
N TYR A 255 11.02 -6.44 -8.58
CA TYR A 255 11.10 -7.77 -7.94
C TYR A 255 10.42 -7.82 -6.56
N TRP A 256 10.30 -6.69 -5.87
CA TRP A 256 9.67 -6.60 -4.53
C TRP A 256 8.17 -6.29 -4.60
N LEU A 257 7.67 -6.03 -5.79
CA LEU A 257 6.28 -5.69 -6.07
C LEU A 257 5.49 -6.87 -6.67
N LEU A 258 6.16 -7.95 -6.97
CA LEU A 258 5.61 -9.27 -7.29
C LEU A 258 5.60 -10.15 -6.03
#